data_e1c12e3678860a5fe046d42efbd644d8
#
_entry.id   e1c12e3678860a5fe046d42efbd644d8
#
_cell.length_a   1.000
_cell.length_b   1.000
_cell.length_c   1.000
_cell.angle_alpha   90.00
_cell.angle_beta   90.00
_cell.angle_gamma   90.00
#
_symmetry.space_group_name_H-M   'P 1'
#
loop_
_entity.id
_entity.type
_entity.pdbx_description
1 polymer ?
#
loop_
_entity_poly.entity_id
_entity_poly.type
_entity_poly.pdbx_seq_one_letter_code
_entity_poly.pdbx_strand_id
1 'polypeptide(L)'
;LIDCAAYYKNEEIIGAALQETFTSGLVKREELFITSKLWNNNHAPEHVEEALRKTLLDLRLDYLDLYLIHWPIALKHDIEYPQQASDLLSLEECPLTETWKAMEQMQAKGLCKHIGVSNFSIPKLKELIAVAKNKPEMNQVEMHPYLQQNELFQFCQSEGIYLTAYSPLGRNLPIKNKPGLTNEPIIINLAKKYNCTPAQIIIAWGVQRGIVIIPKSVHPERIKENIKSLDINISPEDMTKIATLDSHTRMTDGSAWIFPNGPYTMKNIWDEK
;
A
#
# COMPACT_ATOMS: atom_id res chain seq x y z
N LEU A 1 -5.22 -12.67 0.81
CA LEU A 1 -4.19 -11.72 1.28
C LEU A 1 -4.72 -10.91 2.45
N ILE A 2 -3.88 -10.68 3.46
CA ILE A 2 -4.13 -9.80 4.62
C ILE A 2 -3.05 -8.73 4.61
N ASP A 3 -3.44 -7.45 4.61
CA ASP A 3 -2.53 -6.30 4.61
C ASP A 3 -2.55 -5.62 5.99
N CYS A 4 -1.46 -5.76 6.72
CA CYS A 4 -1.20 -5.20 8.04
C CYS A 4 -0.22 -4.03 7.97
N ALA A 5 -0.02 -3.35 9.07
CA ALA A 5 1.09 -2.44 9.30
C ALA A 5 1.27 -2.21 10.80
N ALA A 6 2.50 -2.09 11.26
CA ALA A 6 2.81 -1.77 12.66
C ALA A 6 2.11 -0.47 13.12
N TYR A 7 2.00 0.50 12.21
CA TYR A 7 1.29 1.77 12.47
C TYR A 7 -0.20 1.61 12.78
N TYR A 8 -0.87 0.53 12.32
CA TYR A 8 -2.31 0.34 12.55
C TYR A 8 -2.65 -0.07 13.99
N LYS A 9 -1.64 -0.44 14.80
CA LYS A 9 -1.76 -0.79 16.22
C LYS A 9 -2.77 -1.90 16.52
N ASN A 10 -2.93 -2.84 15.60
CA ASN A 10 -3.86 -3.95 15.71
C ASN A 10 -3.25 -5.31 15.34
N GLU A 11 -1.92 -5.39 15.17
CA GLU A 11 -1.25 -6.63 14.78
C GLU A 11 -1.41 -7.73 15.84
N GLU A 12 -1.40 -7.40 17.14
CA GLU A 12 -1.64 -8.38 18.22
C GLU A 12 -3.05 -9.01 18.13
N ILE A 13 -4.07 -8.21 17.80
CA ILE A 13 -5.45 -8.69 17.63
C ILE A 13 -5.55 -9.57 16.38
N ILE A 14 -4.91 -9.17 15.29
CA ILE A 14 -4.85 -9.97 14.07
C ILE A 14 -4.10 -11.27 14.32
N GLY A 15 -2.97 -11.24 15.05
CA GLY A 15 -2.20 -12.42 15.43
C GLY A 15 -3.00 -13.42 16.25
N ALA A 16 -3.83 -12.95 17.20
CA ALA A 16 -4.72 -13.81 17.95
C ALA A 16 -5.75 -14.51 17.04
N ALA A 17 -6.37 -13.78 16.11
CA ALA A 17 -7.32 -14.31 15.13
C ALA A 17 -6.67 -15.30 14.15
N LEU A 18 -5.46 -15.03 13.69
CA LEU A 18 -4.67 -15.94 12.84
C LEU A 18 -4.37 -17.24 13.58
N GLN A 19 -3.91 -17.16 14.82
CA GLN A 19 -3.61 -18.34 15.64
C GLN A 19 -4.84 -19.22 15.87
N GLU A 20 -5.98 -18.62 16.17
CA GLU A 20 -7.26 -19.34 16.30
C GLU A 20 -7.64 -20.03 14.97
N THR A 21 -7.52 -19.31 13.87
CA THR A 21 -7.82 -19.81 12.53
C THR A 21 -6.93 -21.00 12.14
N PHE A 22 -5.64 -20.93 12.43
CA PHE A 22 -4.70 -22.04 12.15
C PHE A 22 -4.95 -23.23 13.07
N THR A 23 -5.19 -23.00 14.37
CA THR A 23 -5.44 -24.04 15.35
C THR A 23 -6.75 -24.80 15.07
N SER A 24 -7.77 -24.10 14.57
CA SER A 24 -9.03 -24.73 14.17
C SER A 24 -8.95 -25.53 12.86
N GLY A 25 -7.84 -25.44 12.12
CA GLY A 25 -7.65 -26.08 10.83
C GLY A 25 -8.47 -25.48 9.68
N LEU A 26 -9.05 -24.29 9.89
CA LEU A 26 -9.84 -23.61 8.86
C LEU A 26 -8.99 -23.21 7.65
N VAL A 27 -7.75 -22.80 7.87
CA VAL A 27 -6.78 -22.45 6.84
C VAL A 27 -5.37 -22.72 7.37
N LYS A 28 -4.43 -23.10 6.50
CA LYS A 28 -3.03 -23.27 6.85
C LYS A 28 -2.28 -21.94 6.65
N ARG A 29 -1.14 -21.76 7.35
CA ARG A 29 -0.31 -20.55 7.22
C ARG A 29 0.13 -20.30 5.78
N GLU A 30 0.52 -21.34 5.07
CA GLU A 30 0.99 -21.27 3.68
C GLU A 30 -0.09 -20.92 2.65
N GLU A 31 -1.36 -21.00 3.02
CA GLU A 31 -2.49 -20.61 2.16
C GLU A 31 -2.82 -19.11 2.28
N LEU A 32 -2.22 -18.44 3.25
CA LEU A 32 -2.40 -17.00 3.45
C LEU A 32 -1.16 -16.23 2.99
N PHE A 33 -1.40 -15.15 2.26
CA PHE A 33 -0.39 -14.14 1.94
C PHE A 33 -0.54 -12.97 2.91
N ILE A 34 0.42 -12.77 3.80
CA ILE A 34 0.36 -11.77 4.88
C ILE A 34 1.45 -10.72 4.64
N THR A 35 1.01 -9.47 4.53
CA THR A 35 1.86 -8.30 4.35
C THR A 35 1.87 -7.47 5.64
N SER A 36 3.02 -6.93 6.02
CA SER A 36 3.12 -5.82 6.95
C SER A 36 4.18 -4.81 6.50
N LYS A 37 4.36 -3.73 7.27
CA LYS A 37 5.12 -2.56 6.83
C LYS A 37 6.01 -2.03 7.94
N LEU A 38 7.25 -1.71 7.56
CA LEU A 38 8.23 -1.00 8.38
C LEU A 38 7.77 0.45 8.55
N TRP A 39 7.54 0.86 9.80
CA TRP A 39 7.13 2.24 10.06
C TRP A 39 8.31 3.20 9.99
N ASN A 40 8.01 4.44 9.76
CA ASN A 40 8.95 5.52 9.40
C ASN A 40 10.04 5.79 10.44
N ASN A 41 9.80 5.50 11.72
CA ASN A 41 10.78 5.67 12.79
C ASN A 41 11.79 4.51 12.93
N ASN A 42 11.67 3.50 12.09
CA ASN A 42 12.55 2.33 12.09
C ASN A 42 13.35 2.20 10.78
N HIS A 43 13.49 3.27 10.01
CA HIS A 43 14.21 3.26 8.73
C HIS A 43 15.72 3.13 8.89
N ALA A 44 16.30 3.59 10.01
CA ALA A 44 17.72 3.38 10.25
C ALA A 44 18.04 1.87 10.28
N PRO A 45 19.09 1.41 9.57
CA PRO A 45 19.36 -0.01 9.35
C PRO A 45 19.38 -0.86 10.61
N GLU A 46 19.87 -0.32 11.72
CA GLU A 46 19.96 -0.98 13.03
C GLU A 46 18.59 -1.28 13.66
N HIS A 47 17.51 -0.58 13.24
CA HIS A 47 16.17 -0.73 13.79
C HIS A 47 15.26 -1.65 12.96
N VAL A 48 15.61 -1.95 11.72
CA VAL A 48 14.77 -2.71 10.78
C VAL A 48 14.47 -4.12 11.29
N GLU A 49 15.49 -4.82 11.81
CA GLU A 49 15.31 -6.19 12.31
C GLU A 49 14.43 -6.24 13.55
N GLU A 50 14.67 -5.34 14.50
CA GLU A 50 13.87 -5.27 15.73
C GLU A 50 12.40 -4.98 15.41
N ALA A 51 12.13 -4.02 14.51
CA ALA A 51 10.79 -3.69 14.07
C ALA A 51 10.08 -4.87 13.40
N LEU A 52 10.77 -5.61 12.52
CA LEU A 52 10.19 -6.79 11.87
C LEU A 52 9.92 -7.91 12.87
N ARG A 53 10.86 -8.18 13.79
CA ARG A 53 10.65 -9.20 14.84
C ARG A 53 9.49 -8.84 15.78
N LYS A 54 9.31 -7.55 16.10
CA LYS A 54 8.13 -7.08 16.85
C LYS A 54 6.84 -7.37 16.10
N THR A 55 6.77 -7.02 14.81
CA THR A 55 5.62 -7.34 13.94
C THR A 55 5.34 -8.84 13.89
N LEU A 56 6.37 -9.69 13.74
CA LEU A 56 6.20 -11.13 13.72
C LEU A 56 5.68 -11.67 15.06
N LEU A 57 6.20 -11.14 16.17
CA LEU A 57 5.71 -11.49 17.51
C LEU A 57 4.24 -11.13 17.71
N ASP A 58 3.85 -9.92 17.33
CA ASP A 58 2.49 -9.41 17.45
C ASP A 58 1.51 -10.24 16.59
N LEU A 59 1.91 -10.54 15.35
CA LEU A 59 1.12 -11.36 14.43
C LEU A 59 1.18 -12.86 14.75
N ARG A 60 2.05 -13.30 15.69
CA ARG A 60 2.29 -14.70 16.05
C ARG A 60 2.71 -15.55 14.85
N LEU A 61 3.64 -15.03 14.06
CA LEU A 61 4.14 -15.64 12.82
C LEU A 61 5.66 -15.80 12.86
N ASP A 62 6.17 -16.82 12.15
CA ASP A 62 7.60 -17.04 11.97
C ASP A 62 8.16 -16.22 10.79
N TYR A 63 7.32 -15.87 9.82
CA TYR A 63 7.67 -15.08 8.65
C TYR A 63 6.49 -14.28 8.10
N LEU A 64 6.79 -13.18 7.41
CA LEU A 64 5.85 -12.50 6.52
C LEU A 64 5.99 -13.00 5.09
N ASP A 65 4.91 -12.96 4.30
CA ASP A 65 5.03 -13.17 2.86
C ASP A 65 5.60 -11.92 2.18
N LEU A 66 5.23 -10.71 2.62
CA LEU A 66 5.74 -9.46 2.09
C LEU A 66 5.97 -8.44 3.21
N TYR A 67 7.13 -7.78 3.20
CA TYR A 67 7.44 -6.67 4.09
C TYR A 67 7.76 -5.42 3.28
N LEU A 68 7.11 -4.29 3.59
CA LEU A 68 7.19 -3.05 2.83
C LEU A 68 7.81 -1.92 3.67
N ILE A 69 8.62 -1.06 3.07
CA ILE A 69 8.86 0.29 3.61
C ILE A 69 7.56 1.08 3.45
N HIS A 70 6.96 1.58 4.56
CA HIS A 70 5.61 2.14 4.55
C HIS A 70 5.52 3.47 3.81
N TRP A 71 6.50 4.35 3.99
CA TRP A 71 6.63 5.64 3.32
C TRP A 71 8.09 5.95 3.01
N PRO A 72 8.40 6.75 1.98
CA PRO A 72 9.75 7.26 1.77
C PRO A 72 10.06 8.44 2.70
N ILE A 73 9.76 8.31 3.97
CA ILE A 73 9.84 9.34 5.02
C ILE A 73 10.53 8.73 6.23
N ALA A 74 11.57 9.36 6.74
CA ALA A 74 12.27 8.90 7.93
C ALA A 74 11.98 9.79 9.13
N LEU A 75 11.74 9.16 10.28
CA LEU A 75 11.57 9.79 11.58
C LEU A 75 12.69 9.40 12.53
N LYS A 76 12.94 10.19 13.56
CA LYS A 76 13.73 9.75 14.70
C LYS A 76 13.10 8.51 15.34
N HIS A 77 13.90 7.60 15.82
CA HIS A 77 13.47 6.27 16.26
C HIS A 77 12.41 6.30 17.38
N ASP A 78 12.52 7.22 18.31
CA ASP A 78 11.60 7.39 19.44
C ASP A 78 10.30 8.14 19.08
N ILE A 79 10.19 8.61 17.84
CA ILE A 79 9.05 9.40 17.35
C ILE A 79 8.14 8.53 16.47
N GLU A 80 6.96 8.25 16.95
CA GLU A 80 5.99 7.48 16.18
C GLU A 80 5.23 8.32 15.15
N TYR A 81 4.89 9.55 15.51
CA TYR A 81 4.22 10.52 14.65
C TYR A 81 4.80 11.92 14.91
N PRO A 82 5.31 12.60 13.88
CA PRO A 82 5.99 13.88 14.07
C PRO A 82 5.03 14.99 14.50
N GLN A 83 5.49 15.85 15.38
CA GLN A 83 4.77 17.06 15.81
C GLN A 83 5.47 18.34 15.34
N GLN A 84 6.72 18.23 14.91
CA GLN A 84 7.58 19.34 14.49
C GLN A 84 8.64 18.87 13.51
N ALA A 85 9.27 19.79 12.81
CA ALA A 85 10.29 19.51 11.80
C ALA A 85 11.48 18.69 12.34
N SER A 86 11.89 18.93 13.58
CA SER A 86 13.02 18.24 14.22
C SER A 86 12.76 16.79 14.56
N ASP A 87 11.54 16.28 14.42
CA ASP A 87 11.18 14.88 14.60
C ASP A 87 11.46 14.07 13.34
N LEU A 88 11.64 14.75 12.21
CA LEU A 88 11.92 14.17 10.89
C LEU A 88 13.44 14.08 10.65
N LEU A 89 13.86 13.04 9.95
CA LEU A 89 15.19 12.91 9.37
C LEU A 89 15.08 13.13 7.86
N SER A 90 16.05 13.85 7.30
CA SER A 90 16.18 13.96 5.84
C SER A 90 16.61 12.62 5.23
N LEU A 91 16.41 12.47 3.91
CA LEU A 91 16.91 11.29 3.19
C LEU A 91 18.42 11.29 3.01
N GLU A 92 19.13 12.37 3.37
CA GLU A 92 20.58 12.40 3.48
C GLU A 92 21.05 11.84 4.83
N GLU A 93 20.30 12.12 5.92
CA GLU A 93 20.58 11.57 7.26
C GLU A 93 20.17 10.10 7.39
N CYS A 94 19.11 9.69 6.72
CA CYS A 94 18.60 8.31 6.71
C CYS A 94 18.23 7.90 5.27
N PRO A 95 19.24 7.50 4.44
CA PRO A 95 19.02 7.16 3.05
C PRO A 95 18.15 5.91 2.89
N LEU A 96 17.15 5.98 2.01
CA LEU A 96 16.27 4.83 1.69
C LEU A 96 17.04 3.63 1.15
N THR A 97 18.19 3.86 0.50
CA THR A 97 19.07 2.81 0.01
C THR A 97 19.73 2.00 1.13
N GLU A 98 20.01 2.62 2.27
CA GLU A 98 20.55 1.91 3.46
C GLU A 98 19.43 1.13 4.17
N THR A 99 18.24 1.73 4.30
CA THR A 99 17.04 1.01 4.77
C THR A 99 16.78 -0.22 3.89
N TRP A 100 16.90 -0.07 2.56
CA TRP A 100 16.69 -1.17 1.62
C TRP A 100 17.68 -2.32 1.81
N LYS A 101 18.95 -2.03 2.00
CA LYS A 101 19.96 -3.06 2.31
C LYS A 101 19.62 -3.85 3.57
N ALA A 102 19.08 -3.18 4.59
CA ALA A 102 18.60 -3.87 5.78
C ALA A 102 17.35 -4.73 5.49
N MET A 103 16.43 -4.28 4.63
CA MET A 103 15.31 -5.09 4.18
C MET A 103 15.76 -6.36 3.43
N GLU A 104 16.77 -6.26 2.56
CA GLU A 104 17.38 -7.41 1.87
C GLU A 104 17.99 -8.42 2.87
N GLN A 105 18.57 -7.94 3.96
CA GLN A 105 19.07 -8.82 5.03
C GLN A 105 17.93 -9.55 5.74
N MET A 106 16.77 -8.91 5.94
CA MET A 106 15.59 -9.57 6.53
C MET A 106 15.06 -10.68 5.63
N GLN A 107 15.05 -10.46 4.31
CA GLN A 107 14.72 -11.48 3.33
C GLN A 107 15.74 -12.63 3.37
N ALA A 108 17.03 -12.33 3.39
CA ALA A 108 18.10 -13.33 3.48
C ALA A 108 18.06 -14.17 4.77
N LYS A 109 17.58 -13.59 5.89
CA LYS A 109 17.35 -14.29 7.16
C LYS A 109 16.06 -15.13 7.17
N GLY A 110 15.25 -15.07 6.11
CA GLY A 110 13.98 -15.78 6.02
C GLY A 110 12.85 -15.20 6.88
N LEU A 111 13.01 -14.00 7.43
CA LEU A 111 11.99 -13.32 8.22
C LEU A 111 10.83 -12.77 7.36
N CYS A 112 11.09 -12.56 6.08
CA CYS A 112 10.08 -12.29 5.06
C CYS A 112 10.48 -12.96 3.74
N LYS A 113 9.49 -13.39 2.94
CA LYS A 113 9.75 -14.02 1.63
C LYS A 113 10.03 -12.99 0.56
N HIS A 114 9.26 -11.92 0.54
CA HIS A 114 9.30 -10.84 -0.44
C HIS A 114 9.49 -9.50 0.26
N ILE A 115 10.14 -8.57 -0.42
CA ILE A 115 10.34 -7.21 0.06
C ILE A 115 9.86 -6.19 -0.98
N GLY A 116 9.37 -5.06 -0.50
CA GLY A 116 8.85 -4.01 -1.37
C GLY A 116 8.77 -2.67 -0.66
N VAL A 117 8.09 -1.75 -1.31
CA VAL A 117 7.95 -0.37 -0.84
C VAL A 117 6.49 0.08 -0.92
N SER A 118 6.19 1.19 -0.28
CA SER A 118 4.89 1.84 -0.37
C SER A 118 5.07 3.36 -0.51
N ASN A 119 4.23 3.99 -1.34
CA ASN A 119 4.28 5.43 -1.62
C ASN A 119 5.55 5.92 -2.35
N PHE A 120 6.22 5.05 -3.09
CA PHE A 120 7.41 5.43 -3.85
C PHE A 120 7.03 5.94 -5.24
N SER A 121 7.61 7.08 -5.61
CA SER A 121 7.58 7.65 -6.94
C SER A 121 8.53 6.93 -7.91
N ILE A 122 8.41 7.20 -9.20
CA ILE A 122 9.33 6.65 -10.23
C ILE A 122 10.80 7.02 -9.94
N PRO A 123 11.15 8.28 -9.64
CA PRO A 123 12.54 8.63 -9.29
C PRO A 123 13.09 7.83 -8.11
N LYS A 124 12.33 7.70 -7.02
CA LYS A 124 12.76 6.91 -5.85
C LYS A 124 12.91 5.42 -6.15
N LEU A 125 12.01 4.86 -6.97
CA LEU A 125 12.16 3.47 -7.43
C LEU A 125 13.43 3.30 -8.27
N LYS A 126 13.72 4.22 -9.19
CA LYS A 126 14.95 4.17 -10.01
C LYS A 126 16.21 4.25 -9.16
N GLU A 127 16.24 5.15 -8.18
CA GLU A 127 17.35 5.28 -7.25
C GLU A 127 17.57 3.97 -6.47
N LEU A 128 16.50 3.38 -5.97
CA LEU A 128 16.56 2.13 -5.21
C LEU A 128 17.02 0.97 -6.08
N ILE A 129 16.43 0.81 -7.27
CA ILE A 129 16.78 -0.26 -8.24
C ILE A 129 18.25 -0.19 -8.65
N ALA A 130 18.83 1.02 -8.78
CA ALA A 130 20.22 1.20 -9.21
C ALA A 130 21.24 0.59 -8.24
N VAL A 131 20.88 0.45 -6.96
CA VAL A 131 21.79 -0.06 -5.91
C VAL A 131 21.34 -1.37 -5.28
N ALA A 132 20.10 -1.78 -5.51
CA ALA A 132 19.49 -2.97 -4.93
C ALA A 132 20.15 -4.25 -5.49
N LYS A 133 20.47 -5.19 -4.62
CA LYS A 133 20.78 -6.57 -5.00
C LYS A 133 19.51 -7.32 -5.43
N ASN A 134 18.44 -7.14 -4.65
CA ASN A 134 17.10 -7.62 -4.94
C ASN A 134 16.21 -6.42 -5.17
N LYS A 135 15.61 -6.28 -6.37
CA LYS A 135 14.68 -5.19 -6.66
C LYS A 135 13.45 -5.26 -5.75
N PRO A 136 12.78 -4.12 -5.46
CA PRO A 136 11.46 -4.15 -4.87
C PRO A 136 10.50 -4.98 -5.72
N GLU A 137 9.81 -5.94 -5.11
CA GLU A 137 8.86 -6.79 -5.82
C GLU A 137 7.46 -6.16 -5.87
N MET A 138 7.20 -5.21 -4.97
CA MET A 138 5.90 -4.53 -4.84
C MET A 138 6.09 -3.05 -4.56
N ASN A 139 5.23 -2.20 -5.15
CA ASN A 139 5.01 -0.84 -4.69
C ASN A 139 3.51 -0.68 -4.34
N GLN A 140 3.19 -0.47 -3.08
CA GLN A 140 1.83 -0.23 -2.63
C GLN A 140 1.53 1.26 -2.63
N VAL A 141 0.55 1.71 -3.41
CA VAL A 141 0.24 3.14 -3.59
C VAL A 141 -1.26 3.41 -3.52
N GLU A 142 -1.65 4.65 -3.25
CA GLU A 142 -3.02 5.08 -3.47
C GLU A 142 -3.36 4.97 -4.95
N MET A 143 -4.38 4.19 -5.27
CA MET A 143 -4.84 4.05 -6.65
C MET A 143 -6.34 3.75 -6.73
N HIS A 144 -7.03 4.53 -7.53
CA HIS A 144 -8.47 4.45 -7.75
C HIS A 144 -8.84 5.25 -9.01
N PRO A 145 -10.09 5.24 -9.50
CA PRO A 145 -10.48 5.92 -10.73
C PRO A 145 -10.12 7.41 -10.83
N TYR A 146 -10.03 8.15 -9.71
CA TYR A 146 -9.60 9.56 -9.73
C TYR A 146 -8.07 9.74 -9.63
N LEU A 147 -7.31 8.67 -9.36
CA LEU A 147 -5.85 8.64 -9.30
C LEU A 147 -5.36 7.33 -9.92
N GLN A 148 -5.27 7.27 -11.23
CA GLN A 148 -4.99 6.02 -11.95
C GLN A 148 -3.52 5.68 -12.08
N GLN A 149 -2.64 6.65 -11.81
CA GLN A 149 -1.18 6.48 -11.76
C GLN A 149 -0.62 5.74 -12.99
N ASN A 150 -1.08 6.08 -14.20
CA ASN A 150 -0.77 5.31 -15.42
C ASN A 150 0.73 5.26 -15.73
N GLU A 151 1.48 6.35 -15.52
CA GLU A 151 2.93 6.38 -15.74
C GLU A 151 3.66 5.46 -14.76
N LEU A 152 3.30 5.54 -13.47
CA LEU A 152 3.85 4.67 -12.43
C LEU A 152 3.52 3.19 -12.71
N PHE A 153 2.30 2.90 -13.14
CA PHE A 153 1.88 1.55 -13.49
C PHE A 153 2.72 0.98 -14.64
N GLN A 154 2.89 1.74 -15.72
CA GLN A 154 3.70 1.32 -16.87
C GLN A 154 5.17 1.13 -16.49
N PHE A 155 5.73 2.04 -15.69
CA PHE A 155 7.09 1.90 -15.19
C PHE A 155 7.25 0.64 -14.32
N CYS A 156 6.39 0.43 -13.35
CA CYS A 156 6.44 -0.76 -12.50
C CYS A 156 6.30 -2.06 -13.31
N GLN A 157 5.39 -2.08 -14.29
CA GLN A 157 5.23 -3.22 -15.19
C GLN A 157 6.51 -3.51 -16.00
N SER A 158 7.17 -2.47 -16.51
CA SER A 158 8.43 -2.63 -17.29
C SER A 158 9.59 -3.13 -16.42
N GLU A 159 9.58 -2.82 -15.13
CA GLU A 159 10.60 -3.26 -14.17
C GLU A 159 10.26 -4.61 -13.49
N GLY A 160 9.09 -5.19 -13.74
CA GLY A 160 8.63 -6.39 -13.08
C GLY A 160 8.21 -6.18 -11.62
N ILE A 161 7.81 -4.96 -11.26
CA ILE A 161 7.32 -4.58 -9.94
C ILE A 161 5.79 -4.64 -9.94
N TYR A 162 5.21 -5.40 -9.03
CA TYR A 162 3.76 -5.43 -8.86
C TYR A 162 3.25 -4.17 -8.16
N LEU A 163 2.00 -3.79 -8.43
CA LEU A 163 1.32 -2.72 -7.72
C LEU A 163 0.22 -3.24 -6.82
N THR A 164 0.14 -2.69 -5.62
CA THR A 164 -1.01 -2.84 -4.73
C THR A 164 -1.70 -1.48 -4.56
N ALA A 165 -3.01 -1.44 -4.77
CA ALA A 165 -3.83 -0.25 -4.58
C ALA A 165 -4.43 -0.21 -3.18
N TYR A 166 -3.95 0.72 -2.34
CA TYR A 166 -4.65 1.06 -1.11
C TYR A 166 -5.69 2.16 -1.36
N SER A 167 -6.65 2.30 -0.45
CA SER A 167 -7.81 3.20 -0.58
C SER A 167 -8.50 3.10 -1.95
N PRO A 168 -8.76 1.89 -2.47
CA PRO A 168 -9.27 1.73 -3.84
C PRO A 168 -10.63 2.39 -4.06
N LEU A 169 -11.42 2.57 -3.00
CA LEU A 169 -12.71 3.26 -3.03
C LEU A 169 -12.61 4.76 -2.74
N GLY A 170 -11.37 5.31 -2.69
CA GLY A 170 -11.13 6.73 -2.52
C GLY A 170 -11.68 7.28 -1.21
N ARG A 171 -11.58 6.55 -0.09
CA ARG A 171 -12.19 6.87 1.21
C ARG A 171 -13.69 7.20 1.13
N ASN A 172 -14.29 7.11 -0.06
CA ASN A 172 -15.69 7.43 -0.37
C ASN A 172 -16.16 8.82 0.13
N LEU A 173 -15.26 9.79 0.12
CA LEU A 173 -15.52 11.17 0.51
C LEU A 173 -15.52 12.07 -0.73
N PRO A 174 -16.35 13.13 -0.77
CA PRO A 174 -16.26 14.16 -1.80
C PRO A 174 -14.90 14.85 -1.76
N ILE A 175 -14.30 15.08 -2.93
CA ILE A 175 -12.99 15.73 -3.06
C ILE A 175 -13.00 16.75 -4.17
N LYS A 176 -12.56 17.98 -3.89
CA LYS A 176 -12.40 19.04 -4.90
C LYS A 176 -13.61 19.13 -5.85
N ASN A 177 -14.81 19.24 -5.32
CA ASN A 177 -16.09 19.30 -6.05
C ASN A 177 -16.47 18.01 -6.83
N LYS A 178 -15.81 16.87 -6.56
CA LYS A 178 -16.21 15.56 -7.09
C LYS A 178 -16.96 14.76 -6.03
N PRO A 179 -17.94 13.95 -6.41
CA PRO A 179 -18.60 13.02 -5.47
C PRO A 179 -17.61 11.97 -4.97
N GLY A 180 -17.93 11.31 -3.85
CA GLY A 180 -17.22 10.08 -3.49
C GLY A 180 -17.34 9.06 -4.62
N LEU A 181 -16.32 8.25 -4.83
CA LEU A 181 -16.23 7.35 -5.99
C LEU A 181 -17.43 6.42 -6.18
N THR A 182 -18.02 5.92 -5.10
CA THR A 182 -19.22 5.08 -5.19
C THR A 182 -20.48 5.86 -5.59
N ASN A 183 -20.42 7.20 -5.58
CA ASN A 183 -21.48 8.10 -6.04
C ASN A 183 -21.15 8.76 -7.39
N GLU A 184 -20.06 8.38 -8.03
CA GLU A 184 -19.68 8.87 -9.36
C GLU A 184 -20.67 8.37 -10.41
N PRO A 185 -21.31 9.26 -11.20
CA PRO A 185 -22.35 8.86 -12.16
C PRO A 185 -21.92 7.78 -13.14
N ILE A 186 -20.68 7.83 -13.65
CA ILE A 186 -20.14 6.79 -14.54
C ILE A 186 -20.12 5.45 -13.82
N ILE A 187 -19.59 5.41 -12.59
CA ILE A 187 -19.51 4.19 -11.78
C ILE A 187 -20.90 3.63 -11.44
N ILE A 188 -21.85 4.49 -11.06
CA ILE A 188 -23.23 4.09 -10.79
C ILE A 188 -23.90 3.47 -12.03
N ASN A 189 -23.72 4.08 -13.20
CA ASN A 189 -24.30 3.57 -14.44
C ASN A 189 -23.70 2.21 -14.83
N LEU A 190 -22.39 2.04 -14.66
CA LEU A 190 -21.73 0.75 -14.87
C LEU A 190 -22.21 -0.30 -13.87
N ALA A 191 -22.34 0.06 -12.60
CA ALA A 191 -22.87 -0.85 -11.58
C ALA A 191 -24.27 -1.39 -11.95
N LYS A 192 -25.14 -0.52 -12.43
CA LYS A 192 -26.47 -0.94 -12.95
C LYS A 192 -26.34 -1.86 -14.17
N LYS A 193 -25.46 -1.52 -15.13
CA LYS A 193 -25.23 -2.34 -16.34
C LYS A 193 -24.74 -3.74 -16.02
N TYR A 194 -23.83 -3.87 -15.06
CA TYR A 194 -23.24 -5.15 -14.65
C TYR A 194 -23.99 -5.84 -13.50
N ASN A 195 -25.14 -5.29 -13.06
CA ASN A 195 -25.94 -5.81 -11.94
C ASN A 195 -25.12 -6.06 -10.67
N CYS A 196 -24.32 -5.09 -10.28
CA CYS A 196 -23.43 -5.16 -9.12
C CYS A 196 -23.40 -3.81 -8.39
N THR A 197 -22.60 -3.70 -7.33
CA THR A 197 -22.46 -2.44 -6.59
C THR A 197 -21.38 -1.53 -7.20
N PRO A 198 -21.43 -0.21 -6.98
CA PRO A 198 -20.38 0.72 -7.37
C PRO A 198 -19.00 0.32 -6.83
N ALA A 199 -18.92 -0.19 -5.59
CA ALA A 199 -17.67 -0.67 -5.01
C ALA A 199 -17.10 -1.85 -5.80
N GLN A 200 -17.94 -2.79 -6.23
CA GLN A 200 -17.51 -3.92 -7.04
C GLN A 200 -16.98 -3.51 -8.40
N ILE A 201 -17.58 -2.51 -9.06
CA ILE A 201 -17.04 -1.97 -10.33
C ILE A 201 -15.63 -1.41 -10.14
N ILE A 202 -15.40 -0.62 -9.07
CA ILE A 202 -14.09 -0.03 -8.80
C ILE A 202 -13.05 -1.11 -8.52
N ILE A 203 -13.39 -2.12 -7.74
CA ILE A 203 -12.49 -3.24 -7.43
C ILE A 203 -12.20 -4.04 -8.70
N ALA A 204 -13.23 -4.43 -9.47
CA ALA A 204 -13.07 -5.16 -10.72
C ALA A 204 -12.20 -4.40 -11.73
N TRP A 205 -12.38 -3.08 -11.85
CA TRP A 205 -11.55 -2.22 -12.69
C TRP A 205 -10.05 -2.34 -12.33
N GLY A 206 -9.72 -2.27 -11.05
CA GLY A 206 -8.33 -2.40 -10.62
C GLY A 206 -7.76 -3.79 -10.84
N VAL A 207 -8.54 -4.84 -10.53
CA VAL A 207 -8.14 -6.24 -10.76
C VAL A 207 -7.88 -6.53 -12.24
N GLN A 208 -8.77 -6.05 -13.13
CA GLN A 208 -8.59 -6.22 -14.58
C GLN A 208 -7.37 -5.48 -15.14
N ARG A 209 -6.87 -4.46 -14.46
CA ARG A 209 -5.58 -3.82 -14.78
C ARG A 209 -4.37 -4.63 -14.30
N GLY A 210 -4.57 -5.74 -13.61
CA GLY A 210 -3.48 -6.55 -13.03
C GLY A 210 -2.93 -5.98 -11.72
N ILE A 211 -3.74 -5.19 -10.99
CA ILE A 211 -3.35 -4.54 -9.75
C ILE A 211 -3.94 -5.32 -8.57
N VAL A 212 -3.16 -5.53 -7.52
CA VAL A 212 -3.66 -6.10 -6.27
C VAL A 212 -4.48 -5.03 -5.54
N ILE A 213 -5.70 -5.37 -5.14
CA ILE A 213 -6.64 -4.41 -4.51
C ILE A 213 -6.89 -4.82 -3.06
N ILE A 214 -6.72 -3.86 -2.13
CA ILE A 214 -6.90 -4.09 -0.69
C ILE A 214 -8.03 -3.23 -0.10
N PRO A 215 -9.30 -3.54 -0.40
CA PRO A 215 -10.44 -2.82 0.15
C PRO A 215 -10.66 -3.21 1.62
N LYS A 216 -10.59 -2.24 2.52
CA LYS A 216 -10.83 -2.45 3.95
C LYS A 216 -12.33 -2.48 4.27
N SER A 217 -12.77 -3.50 4.98
CA SER A 217 -14.12 -3.54 5.59
C SER A 217 -14.10 -4.27 6.94
N VAL A 218 -15.01 -3.87 7.83
CA VAL A 218 -15.33 -4.56 9.09
C VAL A 218 -16.73 -5.21 9.02
N HIS A 219 -17.42 -5.09 7.88
CA HIS A 219 -18.75 -5.64 7.67
C HIS A 219 -18.63 -6.95 6.88
N PRO A 220 -19.02 -8.11 7.43
CA PRO A 220 -18.90 -9.40 6.76
C PRO A 220 -19.49 -9.44 5.35
N GLU A 221 -20.67 -8.83 5.16
CA GLU A 221 -21.34 -8.82 3.85
C GLU A 221 -20.56 -8.02 2.81
N ARG A 222 -19.94 -6.89 3.20
CA ARG A 222 -19.08 -6.12 2.29
C ARG A 222 -17.78 -6.86 1.95
N ILE A 223 -17.24 -7.65 2.90
CA ILE A 223 -16.05 -8.48 2.63
C ILE A 223 -16.39 -9.53 1.57
N LYS A 224 -17.54 -10.21 1.69
CA LYS A 224 -18.03 -11.17 0.69
C LYS A 224 -18.30 -10.48 -0.66
N GLU A 225 -18.91 -9.29 -0.63
CA GLU A 225 -19.20 -8.49 -1.82
C GLU A 225 -17.91 -8.10 -2.55
N ASN A 226 -16.89 -7.65 -1.82
CA ASN A 226 -15.59 -7.28 -2.38
C ASN A 226 -14.93 -8.47 -3.12
N ILE A 227 -14.98 -9.67 -2.57
CA ILE A 227 -14.41 -10.87 -3.22
C ILE A 227 -15.16 -11.21 -4.51
N LYS A 228 -16.49 -11.07 -4.54
CA LYS A 228 -17.31 -11.31 -5.74
C LYS A 228 -17.01 -10.35 -6.90
N SER A 229 -16.26 -9.28 -6.66
CA SER A 229 -15.79 -8.40 -7.73
C SER A 229 -14.88 -9.11 -8.74
N LEU A 230 -14.28 -10.23 -8.37
CA LEU A 230 -13.44 -11.06 -9.26
C LEU A 230 -14.25 -11.71 -10.39
N ASP A 231 -15.57 -11.85 -10.22
CA ASP A 231 -16.46 -12.46 -11.22
C ASP A 231 -16.94 -11.45 -12.27
N ILE A 232 -16.63 -10.15 -12.09
CA ILE A 232 -17.08 -9.07 -12.96
C ILE A 232 -16.03 -8.82 -14.04
N ASN A 233 -16.46 -8.96 -15.30
CA ASN A 233 -15.63 -8.65 -16.46
C ASN A 233 -16.15 -7.38 -17.15
N ILE A 234 -15.45 -6.25 -16.93
CA ILE A 234 -15.79 -4.95 -17.50
C ILE A 234 -15.29 -4.89 -18.95
N SER A 235 -16.15 -4.50 -19.89
CA SER A 235 -15.78 -4.41 -21.31
C SER A 235 -14.68 -3.34 -21.54
N PRO A 236 -13.87 -3.48 -22.60
CA PRO A 236 -12.85 -2.48 -22.94
C PRO A 236 -13.42 -1.07 -23.14
N GLU A 237 -14.63 -0.95 -23.70
CA GLU A 237 -15.34 0.32 -23.84
C GLU A 237 -15.64 0.96 -22.49
N ASP A 238 -16.11 0.17 -21.53
CA ASP A 238 -16.45 0.67 -20.19
C ASP A 238 -15.20 0.93 -19.36
N MET A 239 -14.12 0.17 -19.54
CA MET A 239 -12.79 0.50 -18.98
C MET A 239 -12.32 1.88 -19.47
N THR A 240 -12.55 2.20 -20.75
CA THR A 240 -12.25 3.53 -21.31
C THR A 240 -13.09 4.63 -20.66
N LYS A 241 -14.37 4.37 -20.36
CA LYS A 241 -15.21 5.33 -19.62
C LYS A 241 -14.66 5.61 -18.22
N ILE A 242 -14.22 4.57 -17.51
CA ILE A 242 -13.58 4.75 -16.19
C ILE A 242 -12.26 5.51 -16.33
N ALA A 243 -11.49 5.29 -17.40
CA ALA A 243 -10.25 5.99 -17.64
C ALA A 243 -10.43 7.53 -17.75
N THR A 244 -11.59 8.01 -18.21
CA THR A 244 -11.89 9.46 -18.26
C THR A 244 -12.02 10.13 -16.90
N LEU A 245 -12.14 9.36 -15.82
CA LEU A 245 -12.29 9.87 -14.45
C LEU A 245 -10.96 10.33 -13.85
N ASP A 246 -9.82 9.96 -14.44
CA ASP A 246 -8.51 10.34 -13.90
C ASP A 246 -8.40 11.86 -13.76
N SER A 247 -8.02 12.29 -12.60
CA SER A 247 -7.90 13.70 -12.26
C SER A 247 -6.68 13.99 -11.42
N HIS A 248 -5.78 12.99 -11.29
CA HIS A 248 -4.58 13.07 -10.47
C HIS A 248 -4.89 13.53 -9.03
N THR A 249 -6.06 13.13 -8.50
CA THR A 249 -6.53 13.55 -7.18
C THR A 249 -6.11 12.54 -6.13
N ARG A 250 -5.08 12.88 -5.37
CA ARG A 250 -4.57 12.12 -4.25
C ARG A 250 -5.30 12.51 -2.95
N MET A 251 -5.71 11.53 -2.15
CA MET A 251 -6.41 11.73 -0.87
C MET A 251 -5.47 11.58 0.32
N THR A 252 -4.44 10.77 0.17
CA THR A 252 -3.36 10.59 1.12
C THR A 252 -2.14 11.33 0.57
N ASP A 253 -2.20 12.65 0.61
CA ASP A 253 -1.29 13.53 -0.13
C ASP A 253 0.10 13.69 0.51
N GLY A 254 0.31 13.20 1.73
CA GLY A 254 1.58 13.33 2.44
C GLY A 254 1.75 14.66 3.18
N SER A 255 0.73 15.54 3.21
CA SER A 255 0.79 16.83 3.93
C SER A 255 1.09 16.68 5.42
N ALA A 256 0.76 15.53 6.01
CA ALA A 256 1.09 15.19 7.39
C ALA A 256 2.59 15.13 7.70
N TRP A 257 3.44 15.03 6.68
CA TRP A 257 4.90 14.98 6.80
C TRP A 257 5.58 16.33 6.57
N ILE A 258 4.80 17.39 6.30
CA ILE A 258 5.32 18.69 5.90
C ILE A 258 5.23 19.66 7.09
N PHE A 259 6.36 20.13 7.53
CA PHE A 259 6.51 21.13 8.61
C PHE A 259 7.31 22.32 8.10
N PRO A 260 7.10 23.54 8.65
CA PRO A 260 7.96 24.67 8.35
C PRO A 260 9.44 24.34 8.65
N ASN A 261 10.31 24.59 7.69
CA ASN A 261 11.74 24.25 7.75
C ASN A 261 12.06 22.74 7.89
N GLY A 262 11.08 21.87 7.66
CA GLY A 262 11.28 20.43 7.65
C GLY A 262 11.92 19.95 6.35
N PRO A 263 12.43 18.68 6.33
CA PRO A 263 13.13 18.14 5.18
C PRO A 263 12.19 17.72 4.04
N TYR A 264 10.88 17.56 4.31
CA TYR A 264 9.92 17.09 3.34
C TYR A 264 9.03 18.20 2.81
N THR A 265 8.71 18.11 1.53
CA THR A 265 7.79 18.99 0.80
C THR A 265 6.91 18.13 -0.12
N MET A 266 5.78 18.66 -0.59
CA MET A 266 4.96 17.94 -1.60
C MET A 266 5.81 17.53 -2.81
N LYS A 267 6.72 18.41 -3.23
CA LYS A 267 7.59 18.16 -4.36
C LYS A 267 8.52 16.96 -4.13
N ASN A 268 9.23 16.89 -3.01
CA ASN A 268 10.21 15.81 -2.80
C ASN A 268 9.60 14.50 -2.25
N ILE A 269 8.37 14.52 -1.72
CA ILE A 269 7.65 13.29 -1.36
C ILE A 269 7.24 12.54 -2.63
N TRP A 270 6.64 13.25 -3.59
CA TRP A 270 6.06 12.64 -4.79
C TRP A 270 6.91 12.81 -6.06
N ASP A 271 7.96 13.65 -6.01
CA ASP A 271 8.79 14.04 -7.15
C ASP A 271 7.95 14.61 -8.33
N GLU A 272 6.84 15.22 -7.99
CA GLU A 272 5.95 15.88 -8.94
C GLU A 272 6.48 17.30 -9.26
N LYS A 273 6.32 17.74 -10.51
CA LYS A 273 6.80 19.05 -11.01
C LYS A 273 5.98 20.22 -10.50
#